data_ea8d4c766d598db8971bb999c3de6397
#
_entry.id   ea8d4c766d598db8971bb999c3de6397
#
_cell.length_a   1.000
_cell.length_b   1.000
_cell.length_c   1.000
_cell.angle_alpha   90.00
_cell.angle_beta   90.00
_cell.angle_gamma   90.00
#
_symmetry.space_group_name_H-M   'P 1'
#
loop_
_entity.id
_entity.type
_entity.pdbx_description
1 polymer ?
#
loop_
_entity_poly.entity_id
_entity_poly.type
_entity_poly.pdbx_seq_one_letter_code
_entity_poly.pdbx_strand_id
1 'polypeptide(L)'
;GRDPEVLPPGPRGLTGPLRVGIDARELQGRPTGTGRYLRNLLRVWTRHTDDAFFAYFSGPAPDDPALATDRVVERPLRPAPHGVLWQEWRLPDAARQDGLDVFFSPAYSCPLRLDIPRVTAVHDLSFFGWPADFSLVDGLRRRLLVGSSLRASTRILACSDFTCREIACLFPDVKSR
;
A
#
# COMPACT_ATOMS: atom_id res chain seq x y z
N GLY A 1 -29.79 7.88 9.24
CA GLY A 1 -28.75 8.62 8.58
C GLY A 1 -27.64 8.84 9.57
N ARG A 2 -26.44 8.32 9.30
CA ARG A 2 -25.23 8.72 10.01
C ARG A 2 -24.64 9.86 9.20
N ASP A 3 -24.41 11.00 9.83
CA ASP A 3 -23.69 12.10 9.20
C ASP A 3 -22.33 11.60 8.73
N PRO A 4 -21.85 12.05 7.55
CA PRO A 4 -20.51 11.72 7.11
C PRO A 4 -19.52 12.29 8.13
N GLU A 5 -18.74 11.39 8.75
CA GLU A 5 -17.67 11.76 9.69
C GLU A 5 -16.67 12.65 8.94
N VAL A 6 -16.65 13.93 9.30
CA VAL A 6 -15.72 14.91 8.74
C VAL A 6 -14.32 14.49 9.15
N LEU A 7 -13.56 14.00 8.19
CA LEU A 7 -12.13 13.66 8.38
C LEU A 7 -11.39 14.90 8.93
N PRO A 8 -10.52 14.72 9.93
CA PRO A 8 -9.68 15.80 10.41
C PRO A 8 -8.82 16.34 9.26
N PRO A 9 -8.52 17.64 9.22
CA PRO A 9 -7.69 18.23 8.17
C PRO A 9 -6.36 17.49 8.08
N GLY A 10 -5.99 17.12 6.87
CA GLY A 10 -4.71 16.47 6.57
C GLY A 10 -3.50 17.31 6.98
N PRO A 11 -2.29 16.75 6.96
CA PRO A 11 -1.08 17.49 7.29
C PRO A 11 -0.96 18.74 6.44
N ARG A 12 -0.54 19.81 7.10
CA ARG A 12 -0.51 21.21 6.66
C ARG A 12 -0.28 21.45 5.18
N GLY A 13 -1.29 22.02 4.49
CA GLY A 13 -1.04 22.94 3.39
C GLY A 13 -0.57 22.36 2.06
N LEU A 14 -0.93 21.11 1.73
CA LEU A 14 -0.72 20.59 0.38
C LEU A 14 -1.76 21.20 -0.57
N THR A 15 -1.43 22.33 -1.18
CA THR A 15 -2.27 23.08 -2.13
C THR A 15 -1.93 22.76 -3.59
N GLY A 16 -1.18 21.70 -3.87
CA GLY A 16 -0.74 21.29 -5.21
C GLY A 16 -0.82 19.79 -5.43
N PRO A 17 -0.47 19.32 -6.65
CA PRO A 17 -0.42 17.90 -6.96
C PRO A 17 0.52 17.13 -6.05
N LEU A 18 0.06 15.99 -5.54
CA LEU A 18 0.83 15.12 -4.67
C LEU A 18 1.80 14.23 -5.47
N ARG A 19 2.90 13.88 -4.84
CA ARG A 19 3.83 12.84 -5.30
C ARG A 19 3.55 11.55 -4.52
N VAL A 20 2.80 10.64 -5.13
CA VAL A 20 2.29 9.43 -4.50
C VAL A 20 3.17 8.24 -4.87
N GLY A 21 3.87 7.66 -3.90
CA GLY A 21 4.59 6.40 -4.08
C GLY A 21 3.64 5.21 -3.99
N ILE A 22 3.85 4.19 -4.80
CA ILE A 22 3.00 2.99 -4.84
C ILE A 22 3.87 1.74 -4.88
N ASP A 23 3.65 0.79 -3.98
CA ASP A 23 4.18 -0.56 -4.13
C ASP A 23 3.43 -1.27 -5.26
N ALA A 24 4.03 -1.30 -6.45
CA ALA A 24 3.40 -1.80 -7.66
C ALA A 24 3.77 -3.26 -7.99
N ARG A 25 4.39 -3.99 -7.05
CA ARG A 25 4.78 -5.42 -7.25
C ARG A 25 3.60 -6.31 -7.62
N GLU A 26 2.40 -5.99 -7.15
CA GLU A 26 1.17 -6.73 -7.47
C GLU A 26 0.74 -6.62 -8.95
N LEU A 27 1.32 -5.71 -9.71
CA LEU A 27 1.13 -5.64 -11.16
C LEU A 27 2.08 -6.58 -11.92
N GLN A 28 3.12 -7.10 -11.26
CA GLN A 28 4.09 -8.01 -11.87
C GLN A 28 3.58 -9.46 -11.86
N GLY A 29 3.98 -10.24 -12.86
CA GLY A 29 3.69 -11.66 -12.93
C GLY A 29 2.23 -11.99 -13.24
N ARG A 30 1.68 -13.03 -12.58
CA ARG A 30 0.30 -13.47 -12.82
C ARG A 30 -0.71 -12.48 -12.25
N PRO A 31 -1.81 -12.21 -12.97
CA PRO A 31 -2.86 -11.32 -12.47
C PRO A 31 -3.45 -11.81 -11.13
N THR A 32 -3.41 -10.96 -10.11
CA THR A 32 -4.02 -11.20 -8.79
C THR A 32 -5.25 -10.30 -8.61
N GLY A 33 -6.07 -10.58 -7.58
CA GLY A 33 -7.16 -9.68 -7.18
C GLY A 33 -6.63 -8.30 -6.79
N THR A 34 -5.56 -8.25 -5.99
CA THR A 34 -4.89 -7.02 -5.58
C THR A 34 -4.29 -6.26 -6.76
N GLY A 35 -3.66 -6.97 -7.72
CA GLY A 35 -3.16 -6.35 -8.95
C GLY A 35 -4.27 -5.74 -9.79
N ARG A 36 -5.44 -6.40 -9.89
CA ARG A 36 -6.62 -5.83 -10.56
C ARG A 36 -7.15 -4.60 -9.84
N TYR A 37 -7.22 -4.64 -8.52
CA TYR A 37 -7.60 -3.51 -7.69
C TYR A 37 -6.67 -2.32 -7.93
N LEU A 38 -5.36 -2.50 -7.83
CA LEU A 38 -4.38 -1.44 -8.06
C LEU A 38 -4.46 -0.87 -9.48
N ARG A 39 -4.59 -1.73 -10.49
CA ARG A 39 -4.74 -1.29 -11.89
C ARG A 39 -5.94 -0.38 -12.09
N ASN A 40 -7.07 -0.73 -11.48
CA ASN A 40 -8.29 0.08 -11.60
C ASN A 40 -8.16 1.39 -10.82
N LEU A 41 -7.53 1.40 -9.64
CA LEU A 41 -7.24 2.63 -8.90
C LEU A 41 -6.37 3.58 -9.72
N LEU A 42 -5.26 3.11 -10.30
CA LEU A 42 -4.39 3.91 -11.13
C LEU A 42 -5.14 4.54 -12.31
N ARG A 43 -5.99 3.76 -12.99
CA ARG A 43 -6.82 4.29 -14.11
C ARG A 43 -7.77 5.40 -13.66
N VAL A 44 -8.32 5.31 -12.45
CA VAL A 44 -9.21 6.34 -11.90
C VAL A 44 -8.40 7.55 -11.45
N TRP A 45 -7.36 7.35 -10.67
CA TRP A 45 -6.54 8.44 -10.12
C TRP A 45 -5.91 9.28 -11.23
N THR A 46 -5.28 8.65 -12.21
CA THR A 46 -4.62 9.36 -13.32
C THR A 46 -5.59 10.16 -14.20
N ARG A 47 -6.89 9.86 -14.14
CA ARG A 47 -7.93 10.60 -14.87
C ARG A 47 -8.54 11.75 -14.08
N HIS A 48 -8.58 11.63 -12.75
CA HIS A 48 -9.36 12.50 -11.89
C HIS A 48 -8.53 13.39 -10.96
N THR A 49 -7.21 13.18 -10.89
CA THR A 49 -6.30 14.02 -10.10
C THR A 49 -5.14 14.51 -10.97
N ASP A 50 -4.48 15.57 -10.50
CA ASP A 50 -3.25 16.09 -11.11
C ASP A 50 -1.99 15.53 -10.45
N ASP A 51 -2.15 14.53 -9.57
CA ASP A 51 -1.07 13.91 -8.83
C ASP A 51 -0.09 13.12 -9.72
N ALA A 52 1.15 13.01 -9.28
CA ALA A 52 2.18 12.18 -9.90
C ALA A 52 2.35 10.88 -9.12
N PHE A 53 2.29 9.74 -9.80
CA PHE A 53 2.34 8.41 -9.23
C PHE A 53 3.68 7.73 -9.53
N PHE A 54 4.41 7.34 -8.49
CA PHE A 54 5.70 6.64 -8.61
C PHE A 54 5.47 5.15 -8.32
N ALA A 55 5.42 4.35 -9.37
CA ALA A 55 5.15 2.91 -9.29
C ALA A 55 6.46 2.13 -9.11
N TYR A 56 6.69 1.60 -7.89
CA TYR A 56 7.91 0.85 -7.55
C TYR A 56 7.77 -0.64 -7.81
N PHE A 57 8.76 -1.20 -8.50
CA PHE A 57 8.83 -2.60 -8.89
C PHE A 57 10.11 -3.27 -8.38
N SER A 58 10.02 -4.52 -7.96
CA SER A 58 11.19 -5.34 -7.59
C SER A 58 11.90 -5.98 -8.78
N GLY A 59 11.41 -5.75 -9.99
CA GLY A 59 11.93 -6.23 -11.26
C GLY A 59 11.53 -5.28 -12.38
N PRO A 60 11.48 -5.73 -13.64
CA PRO A 60 10.99 -4.91 -14.75
C PRO A 60 9.54 -4.51 -14.52
N ALA A 61 9.19 -3.29 -14.89
CA ALA A 61 7.80 -2.89 -14.97
C ALA A 61 7.08 -3.74 -16.03
N PRO A 62 5.83 -4.17 -15.77
CA PRO A 62 5.05 -4.88 -16.77
C PRO A 62 4.57 -3.93 -17.87
N ASP A 63 4.33 -4.47 -19.04
CA ASP A 63 3.59 -3.76 -20.09
C ASP A 63 2.09 -3.72 -19.72
N ASP A 64 1.71 -2.67 -18.99
CA ASP A 64 0.33 -2.49 -18.49
C ASP A 64 -0.21 -1.11 -18.90
N PRO A 65 -1.35 -1.05 -19.61
CA PRO A 65 -1.96 0.22 -20.04
C PRO A 65 -2.27 1.21 -18.89
N ALA A 66 -2.39 0.74 -17.64
CA ALA A 66 -2.59 1.61 -16.49
C ALA A 66 -1.33 2.39 -16.10
N LEU A 67 -0.16 1.97 -16.59
CA LEU A 67 1.13 2.64 -16.38
C LEU A 67 1.46 3.59 -17.55
N ALA A 68 0.87 3.37 -18.73
CA ALA A 68 1.15 4.11 -19.97
C ALA A 68 0.50 5.52 -19.96
N THR A 69 0.89 6.36 -19.01
CA THR A 69 0.39 7.74 -18.85
C THR A 69 1.52 8.64 -18.34
N ASP A 70 1.49 9.91 -18.69
CA ASP A 70 2.44 10.93 -18.27
C ASP A 70 2.45 11.19 -16.75
N ARG A 71 1.42 10.74 -16.04
CA ARG A 71 1.28 10.86 -14.58
C ARG A 71 1.90 9.71 -13.81
N VAL A 72 2.31 8.63 -14.45
CA VAL A 72 2.94 7.47 -13.81
C VAL A 72 4.42 7.40 -14.17
N VAL A 73 5.26 7.40 -13.16
CA VAL A 73 6.70 7.21 -13.27
C VAL A 73 7.04 5.79 -12.80
N GLU A 74 7.46 4.95 -13.71
CA GLU A 74 7.92 3.60 -13.37
C GLU A 74 9.28 3.63 -12.67
N ARG A 75 9.39 2.88 -11.58
CA ARG A 75 10.59 2.79 -10.73
C ARG A 75 11.03 1.33 -10.53
N PRO A 76 11.65 0.69 -11.54
CA PRO A 76 12.21 -0.65 -11.38
C PRO A 76 13.49 -0.59 -10.54
N LEU A 77 13.45 -1.13 -9.31
CA LEU A 77 14.59 -1.12 -8.38
C LEU A 77 15.37 -2.42 -8.47
N ARG A 78 16.55 -2.36 -9.08
CA ARG A 78 17.47 -3.51 -9.24
C ARG A 78 18.83 -3.22 -8.62
N PRO A 79 19.59 -4.23 -8.13
CA PRO A 79 19.15 -5.59 -7.86
C PRO A 79 18.08 -5.65 -6.76
N ALA A 80 17.15 -6.60 -6.90
CA ALA A 80 16.06 -6.76 -5.95
C ALA A 80 16.37 -7.91 -4.98
N PRO A 81 16.76 -7.63 -3.73
CA PRO A 81 16.74 -8.64 -2.70
C PRO A 81 15.29 -9.11 -2.46
N HIS A 82 15.12 -10.37 -2.03
CA HIS A 82 13.79 -10.94 -1.92
C HIS A 82 12.89 -10.24 -0.87
N GLY A 83 11.64 -10.00 -1.26
CA GLY A 83 10.50 -9.73 -0.38
C GLY A 83 10.68 -8.56 0.58
N VAL A 84 10.81 -8.85 1.87
CA VAL A 84 10.88 -7.86 2.95
C VAL A 84 12.14 -7.00 2.87
N LEU A 85 13.29 -7.54 2.46
CA LEU A 85 14.53 -6.77 2.32
C LEU A 85 14.41 -5.67 1.25
N TRP A 86 13.74 -5.98 0.14
CA TRP A 86 13.45 -4.97 -0.87
C TRP A 86 12.56 -3.87 -0.31
N GLN A 87 11.48 -4.25 0.38
CA GLN A 87 10.51 -3.33 0.96
C GLN A 87 11.11 -2.43 2.06
N GLU A 88 12.00 -2.99 2.91
CA GLU A 88 12.53 -2.27 4.06
C GLU A 88 13.82 -1.49 3.80
N TRP A 89 14.55 -1.82 2.72
CA TRP A 89 15.84 -1.18 2.43
C TRP A 89 15.85 -0.45 1.09
N ARG A 90 15.53 -1.15 0.00
CA ARG A 90 15.66 -0.57 -1.34
C ARG A 90 14.58 0.46 -1.65
N LEU A 91 13.34 0.14 -1.31
CA LEU A 91 12.20 1.01 -1.59
C LEU A 91 12.26 2.32 -0.78
N PRO A 92 12.53 2.34 0.54
CA PRO A 92 12.62 3.60 1.28
C PRO A 92 13.70 4.55 0.76
N ASP A 93 14.84 4.03 0.34
CA ASP A 93 15.92 4.87 -0.20
C ASP A 93 15.51 5.53 -1.53
N ALA A 94 14.87 4.79 -2.42
CA ALA A 94 14.34 5.33 -3.68
C ALA A 94 13.19 6.33 -3.43
N ALA A 95 12.29 6.02 -2.51
CA ALA A 95 11.17 6.89 -2.14
C ALA A 95 11.63 8.24 -1.58
N ARG A 96 12.70 8.26 -0.77
CA ARG A 96 13.30 9.51 -0.28
C ARG A 96 13.90 10.35 -1.41
N GLN A 97 14.59 9.71 -2.35
CA GLN A 97 15.16 10.39 -3.52
C GLN A 97 14.08 10.99 -4.42
N ASP A 98 12.95 10.32 -4.53
CA ASP A 98 11.82 10.79 -5.33
C ASP A 98 10.99 11.88 -4.64
N GLY A 99 11.25 12.21 -3.36
CA GLY A 99 10.59 13.32 -2.63
C GLY A 99 9.07 13.14 -2.56
N LEU A 100 8.62 11.98 -2.09
CA LEU A 100 7.19 11.62 -2.02
C LEU A 100 6.49 12.33 -0.86
N ASP A 101 5.20 12.67 -1.07
CA ASP A 101 4.32 13.22 -0.04
C ASP A 101 3.59 12.14 0.74
N VAL A 102 3.27 11.02 0.09
CA VAL A 102 2.55 9.88 0.67
C VAL A 102 2.95 8.58 -0.03
N PHE A 103 2.88 7.47 0.70
CA PHE A 103 3.13 6.14 0.14
C PHE A 103 1.90 5.25 0.29
N PHE A 104 1.47 4.64 -0.81
CA PHE A 104 0.36 3.69 -0.87
C PHE A 104 0.84 2.25 -1.03
N SER A 105 0.41 1.39 -0.12
CA SER A 105 0.64 -0.06 -0.13
C SER A 105 -0.67 -0.79 -0.40
N PRO A 106 -0.85 -1.40 -1.59
CA PRO A 106 -2.12 -2.03 -1.97
C PRO A 106 -2.36 -3.39 -1.31
N ALA A 107 -1.37 -3.97 -0.62
CA ALA A 107 -1.41 -5.34 -0.12
C ALA A 107 -0.80 -5.47 1.29
N TYR A 108 -1.61 -5.34 2.33
CA TYR A 108 -1.36 -5.70 3.74
C TYR A 108 -0.10 -5.14 4.41
N SER A 109 0.99 -4.91 3.69
CA SER A 109 2.26 -4.50 4.28
C SER A 109 2.78 -3.21 3.66
N CYS A 110 3.35 -2.35 4.51
CA CYS A 110 3.99 -1.11 4.08
C CYS A 110 5.46 -1.07 4.53
N PRO A 111 6.32 -0.31 3.87
CA PRO A 111 7.69 -0.11 4.29
C PRO A 111 7.72 0.63 5.65
N LEU A 112 8.30 -0.02 6.67
CA LEU A 112 8.33 0.52 8.04
C LEU A 112 9.34 1.66 8.20
N ARG A 113 10.35 1.71 7.33
CA ARG A 113 11.46 2.67 7.38
C ARG A 113 11.22 3.96 6.56
N LEU A 114 9.98 4.21 6.13
CA LEU A 114 9.60 5.48 5.51
C LEU A 114 9.12 6.47 6.57
N ASP A 115 9.61 7.70 6.49
CA ASP A 115 9.26 8.80 7.40
C ASP A 115 8.20 9.74 6.82
N ILE A 116 7.40 9.24 5.86
CA ILE A 116 6.27 9.95 5.24
C ILE A 116 4.95 9.25 5.56
N PRO A 117 3.80 9.93 5.40
CA PRO A 117 2.49 9.31 5.53
C PRO A 117 2.34 8.04 4.69
N ARG A 118 1.80 6.98 5.29
CA ARG A 118 1.58 5.67 4.64
C ARG A 118 0.12 5.30 4.70
N VAL A 119 -0.39 4.86 3.57
CA VAL A 119 -1.75 4.34 3.43
C VAL A 119 -1.66 2.87 3.05
N THR A 120 -2.25 1.98 3.83
CA THR A 120 -2.20 0.54 3.58
C THR A 120 -3.60 -0.01 3.33
N ALA A 121 -3.79 -0.67 2.20
CA ALA A 121 -5.03 -1.38 1.89
C ALA A 121 -5.01 -2.80 2.48
N VAL A 122 -6.14 -3.20 3.08
CA VAL A 122 -6.37 -4.52 3.65
C VAL A 122 -7.60 -5.12 2.99
N HIS A 123 -7.39 -6.22 2.25
CA HIS A 123 -8.46 -6.90 1.53
C HIS A 123 -9.22 -7.89 2.40
N ASP A 124 -8.48 -8.70 3.16
CA ASP A 124 -9.00 -9.66 4.14
C ASP A 124 -7.95 -9.94 5.22
N LEU A 125 -8.36 -10.60 6.29
CA LEU A 125 -7.47 -11.07 7.34
C LEU A 125 -7.64 -12.58 7.59
N SER A 126 -8.04 -13.33 6.56
CA SER A 126 -8.32 -14.78 6.62
C SER A 126 -7.16 -15.59 7.21
N PHE A 127 -5.92 -15.17 6.94
CA PHE A 127 -4.72 -15.81 7.51
C PHE A 127 -4.57 -15.67 9.04
N PHE A 128 -5.38 -14.82 9.68
CA PHE A 128 -5.50 -14.80 11.14
C PHE A 128 -6.47 -15.86 11.65
N GLY A 129 -7.58 -16.10 10.92
CA GLY A 129 -8.64 -17.02 11.30
C GLY A 129 -8.36 -18.48 10.96
N TRP A 130 -7.56 -18.77 9.93
CA TRP A 130 -7.31 -20.13 9.40
C TRP A 130 -5.81 -20.46 9.40
N PRO A 131 -5.20 -20.67 10.57
CA PRO A 131 -3.76 -20.95 10.66
C PRO A 131 -3.34 -22.29 10.03
N ALA A 132 -4.28 -23.21 9.82
CA ALA A 132 -4.00 -24.54 9.25
C ALA A 132 -3.59 -24.49 7.76
N ASP A 133 -3.95 -23.44 7.04
CA ASP A 133 -3.65 -23.30 5.60
C ASP A 133 -2.22 -22.75 5.34
N PHE A 134 -1.49 -22.39 6.39
CA PHE A 134 -0.15 -21.82 6.29
C PHE A 134 0.83 -22.57 7.20
N SER A 135 2.11 -22.64 6.80
CA SER A 135 3.13 -23.10 7.73
C SER A 135 3.15 -22.18 8.97
N LEU A 136 3.43 -22.74 10.15
CA LEU A 136 3.47 -21.97 11.42
C LEU A 136 4.40 -20.76 11.33
N VAL A 137 5.55 -20.93 10.66
CA VAL A 137 6.57 -19.87 10.51
C VAL A 137 6.06 -18.78 9.56
N ASP A 138 5.48 -19.14 8.42
CA ASP A 138 4.95 -18.17 7.46
C ASP A 138 3.74 -17.43 8.00
N GLY A 139 2.86 -18.13 8.72
CA GLY A 139 1.71 -17.54 9.39
C GLY A 139 2.12 -16.51 10.45
N LEU A 140 3.08 -16.85 11.31
CA LEU A 140 3.59 -15.93 12.35
C LEU A 140 4.28 -14.72 11.70
N ARG A 141 5.14 -14.95 10.71
CA ARG A 141 5.84 -13.88 9.98
C ARG A 141 4.85 -12.91 9.32
N ARG A 142 3.81 -13.43 8.65
CA ARG A 142 2.75 -12.58 8.04
C ARG A 142 2.02 -11.77 9.09
N ARG A 143 1.61 -12.37 10.20
CA ARG A 143 0.92 -11.69 11.30
C ARG A 143 1.75 -10.54 11.88
N LEU A 144 3.04 -10.77 12.13
CA LEU A 144 3.95 -9.76 12.63
C LEU A 144 4.13 -8.61 11.61
N LEU A 145 4.34 -8.95 10.35
CA LEU A 145 4.52 -7.96 9.29
C LEU A 145 3.27 -7.10 9.09
N VAL A 146 2.10 -7.72 9.02
CA VAL A 146 0.83 -7.01 8.87
C VAL A 146 0.55 -6.15 10.10
N GLY A 147 0.67 -6.70 11.31
CA GLY A 147 0.46 -5.95 12.53
C GLY A 147 1.37 -4.73 12.66
N SER A 148 2.66 -4.87 12.31
CA SER A 148 3.61 -3.76 12.29
C SER A 148 3.25 -2.72 11.22
N SER A 149 2.84 -3.16 10.04
CA SER A 149 2.43 -2.28 8.94
C SER A 149 1.19 -1.47 9.28
N LEU A 150 0.16 -2.10 9.87
CA LEU A 150 -1.05 -1.40 10.30
C LEU A 150 -0.76 -0.34 11.37
N ARG A 151 0.10 -0.66 12.35
CA ARG A 151 0.53 0.31 13.37
C ARG A 151 1.36 1.45 12.79
N ALA A 152 2.15 1.18 11.77
CA ALA A 152 2.96 2.18 11.09
C ALA A 152 2.16 3.02 10.08
N SER A 153 0.98 2.58 9.66
CA SER A 153 0.15 3.29 8.68
C SER A 153 -0.51 4.53 9.27
N THR A 154 -0.51 5.61 8.52
CA THR A 154 -1.24 6.84 8.85
C THR A 154 -2.74 6.65 8.61
N ARG A 155 -3.10 5.87 7.58
CA ARG A 155 -4.47 5.48 7.26
C ARG A 155 -4.51 4.03 6.78
N ILE A 156 -5.62 3.36 7.08
CA ILE A 156 -5.89 1.99 6.65
C ILE A 156 -7.15 1.99 5.79
N LEU A 157 -7.07 1.40 4.61
CA LEU A 157 -8.22 1.22 3.71
C LEU A 157 -8.70 -0.24 3.81
N ALA A 158 -9.80 -0.46 4.51
CA ALA A 158 -10.46 -1.77 4.53
C ALA A 158 -11.39 -1.91 3.32
N CYS A 159 -11.32 -3.03 2.60
CA CYS A 159 -12.12 -3.27 1.41
C CYS A 159 -13.61 -3.55 1.70
N SER A 160 -13.97 -3.78 2.98
CA SER A 160 -15.35 -4.04 3.40
C SER A 160 -15.55 -3.71 4.88
N ASP A 161 -16.81 -3.53 5.29
CA ASP A 161 -17.17 -3.37 6.70
C ASP A 161 -16.78 -4.59 7.54
N PHE A 162 -16.79 -5.79 6.93
CA PHE A 162 -16.33 -6.99 7.59
C PHE A 162 -14.84 -6.89 7.92
N THR A 163 -14.00 -6.55 6.94
CA THR A 163 -12.56 -6.35 7.13
C THR A 163 -12.28 -5.24 8.13
N CYS A 164 -13.05 -4.15 8.10
CA CYS A 164 -12.94 -3.07 9.07
C CYS A 164 -13.18 -3.56 10.51
N ARG A 165 -14.22 -4.37 10.73
CA ARG A 165 -14.50 -4.97 12.05
C ARG A 165 -13.42 -5.97 12.49
N GLU A 166 -12.88 -6.78 11.58
CA GLU A 166 -11.76 -7.67 11.89
C GLU A 166 -10.51 -6.89 12.31
N ILE A 167 -10.15 -5.82 11.60
CA ILE A 167 -9.04 -4.95 11.99
C ILE A 167 -9.28 -4.38 13.38
N ALA A 168 -10.46 -3.85 13.66
CA ALA A 168 -10.78 -3.27 14.96
C ALA A 168 -10.76 -4.28 16.10
N CYS A 169 -11.06 -5.55 15.82
CA CYS A 169 -11.01 -6.64 16.79
C CYS A 169 -9.57 -7.11 17.05
N LEU A 170 -8.79 -7.36 15.98
CA LEU A 170 -7.45 -7.92 16.06
C LEU A 170 -6.39 -6.87 16.45
N PHE A 171 -6.63 -5.61 16.10
CA PHE A 171 -5.72 -4.49 16.31
C PHE A 171 -6.47 -3.27 16.90
N PRO A 172 -6.93 -3.35 18.15
CA PRO A 172 -7.72 -2.27 18.77
C PRO A 172 -6.96 -0.94 18.88
N ASP A 173 -5.64 -0.99 18.88
CA ASP A 173 -4.72 0.14 18.91
C ASP A 173 -4.67 0.93 17.58
N VAL A 174 -5.18 0.38 16.47
CA VAL A 174 -5.23 1.04 15.14
C VAL A 174 -6.64 1.39 14.68
N LYS A 175 -7.66 1.17 15.52
CA LYS A 175 -9.09 1.33 15.18
C LYS A 175 -9.48 2.72 14.67
N SER A 176 -8.75 3.75 15.05
CA SER A 176 -9.03 5.15 14.69
C SER A 176 -8.25 5.67 13.47
N ARG A 177 -7.59 4.79 12.72
CA ARG A 177 -6.69 5.21 11.63
C ARG A 177 -7.27 5.00 10.25
#